data_a13d0268d5374f98124e3cf607c33495
#
_entry.id   a13d0268d5374f98124e3cf607c33495
#
_cell.length_a   1.000
_cell.length_b   1.000
_cell.length_c   1.000
_cell.angle_alpha   90.00
_cell.angle_beta   90.00
_cell.angle_gamma   90.00
#
_symmetry.space_group_name_H-M   'P 1'
#
loop_
_entity.id
_entity.type
_entity.pdbx_description
1 polymer ?
#
loop_
_entity_poly.entity_id
_entity_poly.type
_entity_poly.pdbx_seq_one_letter_code
_entity_poly.pdbx_strand_id
1 'polypeptide(L)'
;EPLPSVEGALSFIVPQDTKPVFHSTALTGGEAKIFFELEDVSVPVADMRPIAENLSVDTQGFELLHHETQVDDLYDDAAVDSTYHAEVEDILRERFDATHVAIFDVTRRSDDTGGARNPDGLRGPATRVHVDYTVASGPQRAKDVLGEAEYERLIEAGARILQVNVWRPISGP
;
A
#
# COMPACT_ATOMS: atom_id res chain seq x y z
N GLU A 1 -21.60 20.11 4.33
CA GLU A 1 -22.46 19.10 3.68
C GLU A 1 -21.82 17.73 3.81
N PRO A 2 -22.61 16.64 3.91
CA PRO A 2 -22.04 15.30 3.93
C PRO A 2 -21.36 14.99 2.59
N LEU A 3 -20.24 14.24 2.64
CA LEU A 3 -19.55 13.81 1.43
C LEU A 3 -20.39 12.79 0.65
N PRO A 4 -20.33 12.77 -0.69
CA PRO A 4 -20.89 11.69 -1.48
C PRO A 4 -20.32 10.36 -1.02
N SER A 5 -21.16 9.32 -0.91
CA SER A 5 -20.71 8.00 -0.47
C SER A 5 -21.46 6.88 -1.17
N VAL A 6 -20.82 5.72 -1.22
CA VAL A 6 -21.43 4.46 -1.67
C VAL A 6 -21.32 3.43 -0.55
N GLU A 7 -22.25 2.48 -0.50
CA GLU A 7 -22.10 1.33 0.38
C GLU A 7 -21.12 0.33 -0.18
N GLY A 8 -20.13 -0.05 0.61
CA GLY A 8 -19.13 -1.05 0.28
C GLY A 8 -19.04 -2.14 1.32
N ALA A 9 -18.89 -3.39 0.91
CA ALA A 9 -18.64 -4.51 1.81
C ALA A 9 -17.14 -4.63 2.08
N LEU A 10 -16.76 -4.59 3.35
CA LEU A 10 -15.38 -4.81 3.81
C LEU A 10 -15.32 -6.07 4.68
N SER A 11 -14.33 -6.92 4.44
CA SER A 11 -14.13 -8.15 5.21
C SER A 11 -13.25 -7.89 6.43
N PHE A 12 -13.77 -8.14 7.61
CA PHE A 12 -13.08 -8.01 8.89
C PHE A 12 -12.79 -9.38 9.50
N ILE A 13 -11.73 -9.46 10.31
CA ILE A 13 -11.46 -10.64 11.11
C ILE A 13 -12.45 -10.67 12.29
N VAL A 14 -13.16 -11.79 12.45
CA VAL A 14 -14.01 -12.01 13.62
C VAL A 14 -13.12 -12.09 14.87
N PRO A 15 -13.43 -11.35 15.95
CA PRO A 15 -12.68 -11.41 17.20
C PRO A 15 -12.57 -12.85 17.73
N GLN A 16 -11.37 -13.27 18.11
CA GLN A 16 -11.08 -14.61 18.62
C GLN A 16 -10.04 -14.56 19.73
N ASP A 17 -10.03 -15.57 20.62
CA ASP A 17 -9.12 -15.64 21.78
C ASP A 17 -7.66 -15.91 21.37
N THR A 18 -7.46 -16.53 20.20
CA THR A 18 -6.14 -16.85 19.68
C THR A 18 -5.69 -15.81 18.66
N LYS A 19 -4.37 -15.59 18.54
CA LYS A 19 -3.82 -14.67 17.53
C LYS A 19 -4.21 -15.13 16.12
N PRO A 20 -4.81 -14.28 15.29
CA PRO A 20 -5.08 -14.59 13.89
C PRO A 20 -3.79 -14.91 13.13
N VAL A 21 -3.79 -15.95 12.31
CA VAL A 21 -2.63 -16.38 11.53
C VAL A 21 -2.98 -16.42 10.06
N PHE A 22 -2.11 -15.84 9.25
CA PHE A 22 -2.18 -15.88 7.78
C PHE A 22 -0.86 -16.45 7.24
N HIS A 23 -0.97 -17.48 6.42
CA HIS A 23 0.15 -18.01 5.66
C HIS A 23 0.00 -17.58 4.20
N SER A 24 0.93 -16.74 3.74
CA SER A 24 0.98 -16.31 2.35
C SER A 24 1.35 -17.47 1.40
N THR A 25 1.11 -17.28 0.11
CA THR A 25 1.53 -18.22 -0.94
C THR A 25 3.04 -18.49 -0.91
N ALA A 26 3.85 -17.50 -0.55
CA ALA A 26 5.31 -17.64 -0.39
C ALA A 26 5.68 -18.65 0.72
N LEU A 27 4.89 -18.72 1.80
CA LEU A 27 5.12 -19.68 2.88
C LEU A 27 4.58 -21.08 2.58
N THR A 28 3.45 -21.15 1.86
CA THR A 28 2.77 -22.44 1.60
C THR A 28 3.27 -23.14 0.34
N GLY A 29 3.92 -22.42 -0.56
CA GLY A 29 4.27 -22.90 -1.91
C GLY A 29 3.06 -23.15 -2.82
N GLY A 30 1.87 -22.67 -2.43
CA GLY A 30 0.61 -22.88 -3.12
C GLY A 30 -0.44 -21.86 -2.73
N GLU A 31 -1.64 -22.28 -2.33
CA GLU A 31 -2.71 -21.37 -1.91
C GLU A 31 -2.42 -20.76 -0.53
N ALA A 32 -2.77 -19.49 -0.36
CA ALA A 32 -2.73 -18.82 0.94
C ALA A 32 -3.72 -19.51 1.92
N LYS A 33 -3.35 -19.60 3.20
CA LYS A 33 -4.18 -20.19 4.25
C LYS A 33 -4.45 -19.19 5.35
N ILE A 34 -5.71 -19.13 5.79
CA ILE A 34 -6.16 -18.34 6.93
C ILE A 34 -6.61 -19.25 8.07
N PHE A 35 -6.33 -18.84 9.30
CA PHE A 35 -6.70 -19.55 10.54
C PHE A 35 -7.50 -18.61 11.44
N PHE A 36 -8.50 -17.98 10.84
CA PHE A 36 -9.47 -17.10 11.48
C PHE A 36 -10.72 -17.01 10.60
N GLU A 37 -11.83 -16.58 11.19
CA GLU A 37 -13.07 -16.33 10.48
C GLU A 37 -13.12 -14.88 10.00
N LEU A 38 -13.87 -14.65 8.91
CA LEU A 38 -14.14 -13.35 8.35
C LEU A 38 -15.63 -13.05 8.39
N GLU A 39 -15.97 -11.79 8.60
CA GLU A 39 -17.32 -11.25 8.42
C GLU A 39 -17.27 -10.06 7.46
N ASP A 40 -18.27 -9.98 6.58
CA ASP A 40 -18.43 -8.83 5.69
C ASP A 40 -19.38 -7.82 6.34
N VAL A 41 -18.89 -6.60 6.49
CA VAL A 41 -19.63 -5.48 7.06
C VAL A 41 -19.87 -4.43 5.98
N SER A 42 -21.13 -4.05 5.77
CA SER A 42 -21.44 -2.91 4.90
C SER A 42 -21.06 -1.61 5.60
N VAL A 43 -20.24 -0.81 4.92
CA VAL A 43 -19.79 0.48 5.44
C VAL A 43 -19.94 1.57 4.38
N PRO A 44 -20.25 2.83 4.76
CA PRO A 44 -20.24 3.94 3.83
C PRO A 44 -18.79 4.28 3.43
N VAL A 45 -18.50 4.22 2.14
CA VAL A 45 -17.22 4.65 1.56
C VAL A 45 -17.41 6.03 0.97
N ALA A 46 -16.81 7.03 1.61
CA ALA A 46 -16.96 8.42 1.23
C ALA A 46 -16.01 8.82 0.08
N ASP A 47 -16.51 9.64 -0.85
CA ASP A 47 -15.66 10.31 -1.83
C ASP A 47 -14.92 11.48 -1.17
N MET A 48 -13.61 11.32 -1.03
CA MET A 48 -12.75 12.32 -0.38
C MET A 48 -12.22 13.41 -1.35
N ARG A 49 -12.46 13.27 -2.66
CA ARG A 49 -11.99 14.25 -3.65
C ARG A 49 -12.50 15.67 -3.41
N PRO A 50 -13.76 15.90 -2.97
CA PRO A 50 -14.23 17.27 -2.67
C PRO A 50 -13.48 17.97 -1.55
N ILE A 51 -12.77 17.24 -0.70
CA ILE A 51 -12.01 17.78 0.43
C ILE A 51 -10.51 17.46 0.35
N ALA A 52 -10.01 17.10 -0.84
CA ALA A 52 -8.62 16.70 -1.04
C ALA A 52 -7.60 17.67 -0.43
N GLU A 53 -7.85 18.98 -0.55
CA GLU A 53 -6.99 20.03 -0.01
C GLU A 53 -6.91 20.06 1.53
N ASN A 54 -7.88 19.43 2.21
CA ASN A 54 -7.93 19.35 3.67
C ASN A 54 -7.35 18.05 4.22
N LEU A 55 -6.92 17.14 3.34
CA LEU A 55 -6.33 15.86 3.73
C LEU A 55 -4.82 16.00 3.92
N SER A 56 -4.31 15.35 4.93
CA SER A 56 -2.89 15.34 5.25
C SER A 56 -2.48 13.99 5.84
N VAL A 57 -1.34 13.49 5.40
CA VAL A 57 -0.75 12.27 5.97
C VAL A 57 -0.55 12.39 7.48
N ASP A 58 -0.19 13.56 7.98
CA ASP A 58 0.05 13.79 9.41
C ASP A 58 -1.23 13.83 10.26
N THR A 59 -2.38 14.12 9.66
CA THR A 59 -3.66 14.26 10.39
C THR A 59 -4.59 13.09 10.14
N GLN A 60 -4.87 12.76 8.87
CA GLN A 60 -5.79 11.69 8.47
C GLN A 60 -5.08 10.37 8.18
N GLY A 61 -3.75 10.39 8.04
CA GLY A 61 -2.96 9.23 7.65
C GLY A 61 -2.90 8.97 6.14
N PHE A 62 -3.54 9.82 5.34
CA PHE A 62 -3.51 9.77 3.88
C PHE A 62 -3.79 11.14 3.27
N GLU A 63 -3.48 11.29 1.99
CA GLU A 63 -3.83 12.46 1.19
C GLU A 63 -4.10 12.05 -0.26
N LEU A 64 -4.74 12.94 -1.03
CA LEU A 64 -4.98 12.76 -2.46
C LEU A 64 -4.10 13.73 -3.23
N LEU A 65 -3.31 13.21 -4.16
CA LEU A 65 -2.44 14.00 -5.03
C LEU A 65 -2.92 13.87 -6.48
N HIS A 66 -2.88 14.97 -7.21
CA HIS A 66 -3.01 14.96 -8.65
C HIS A 66 -1.61 14.89 -9.26
N HIS A 67 -1.33 13.82 -10.00
CA HIS A 67 -0.05 13.63 -10.68
C HIS A 67 -0.26 12.95 -12.03
N GLU A 68 0.24 13.56 -13.09
CA GLU A 68 0.26 13.00 -14.44
C GLU A 68 1.60 12.27 -14.64
N THR A 69 1.51 10.96 -14.85
CA THR A 69 2.71 10.16 -15.14
C THR A 69 3.11 10.29 -16.61
N GLN A 70 4.40 10.17 -16.89
CA GLN A 70 4.95 10.07 -18.25
C GLN A 70 4.93 8.64 -18.78
N VAL A 71 4.51 7.67 -17.98
CA VAL A 71 4.41 6.26 -18.36
C VAL A 71 3.04 5.99 -18.99
N ASP A 72 3.04 5.63 -20.27
CA ASP A 72 1.82 5.35 -21.03
C ASP A 72 1.18 4.01 -20.62
N ASP A 73 1.98 3.00 -20.31
CA ASP A 73 1.53 1.66 -19.91
C ASP A 73 2.20 1.23 -18.60
N LEU A 74 1.43 1.30 -17.52
CA LEU A 74 1.88 0.86 -16.19
C LEU A 74 1.95 -0.68 -16.03
N TYR A 75 1.66 -1.45 -17.09
CA TYR A 75 1.97 -2.88 -17.18
C TYR A 75 3.33 -3.17 -17.84
N ASP A 76 4.02 -2.15 -18.39
CA ASP A 76 5.40 -2.26 -18.83
C ASP A 76 6.35 -2.14 -17.64
N ASP A 77 6.91 -3.27 -17.20
CA ASP A 77 7.81 -3.33 -16.05
C ASP A 77 9.05 -2.43 -16.23
N ALA A 78 9.61 -2.34 -17.46
CA ALA A 78 10.77 -1.53 -17.72
C ALA A 78 10.47 -0.02 -17.62
N ALA A 79 9.31 0.41 -18.10
CA ALA A 79 8.86 1.79 -17.97
C ALA A 79 8.54 2.15 -16.51
N VAL A 80 7.96 1.22 -15.76
CA VAL A 80 7.70 1.41 -14.32
C VAL A 80 9.03 1.55 -13.57
N ASP A 81 9.98 0.65 -13.79
CA ASP A 81 11.28 0.66 -13.09
C ASP A 81 12.13 1.89 -13.43
N SER A 82 12.12 2.33 -14.70
CA SER A 82 12.99 3.43 -15.14
C SER A 82 12.39 4.82 -14.96
N THR A 83 11.06 4.96 -15.06
CA THR A 83 10.38 6.25 -15.11
C THR A 83 9.43 6.44 -13.94
N TYR A 84 8.47 5.52 -13.75
CA TYR A 84 7.46 5.70 -12.72
C TYR A 84 8.03 5.69 -11.30
N HIS A 85 9.04 4.85 -11.01
CA HIS A 85 9.72 4.86 -9.72
C HIS A 85 10.39 6.20 -9.44
N ALA A 86 11.05 6.80 -10.44
CA ALA A 86 11.65 8.13 -10.29
C ALA A 86 10.60 9.22 -10.00
N GLU A 87 9.45 9.18 -10.69
CA GLU A 87 8.34 10.11 -10.43
C GLU A 87 7.83 9.97 -8.99
N VAL A 88 7.65 8.74 -8.50
CA VAL A 88 7.20 8.47 -7.13
C VAL A 88 8.24 8.93 -6.10
N GLU A 89 9.52 8.69 -6.37
CA GLU A 89 10.61 9.19 -5.51
C GLU A 89 10.58 10.71 -5.40
N ASP A 90 10.43 11.42 -6.51
CA ASP A 90 10.40 12.88 -6.53
C ASP A 90 9.19 13.42 -5.74
N ILE A 91 8.00 12.83 -5.94
CA ILE A 91 6.79 13.18 -5.17
C ILE A 91 7.04 13.01 -3.67
N LEU A 92 7.58 11.87 -3.25
CA LEU A 92 7.80 11.58 -1.84
C LEU A 92 8.91 12.45 -1.23
N ARG A 93 9.97 12.76 -1.99
CA ARG A 93 11.03 13.70 -1.58
C ARG A 93 10.45 15.09 -1.35
N GLU A 94 9.69 15.60 -2.30
CA GLU A 94 9.08 16.92 -2.19
C GLU A 94 8.07 16.97 -1.04
N ARG A 95 7.21 15.96 -0.93
CA ARG A 95 6.11 15.94 0.05
C ARG A 95 6.57 15.80 1.49
N PHE A 96 7.63 15.05 1.74
CA PHE A 96 8.12 14.72 3.10
C PHE A 96 9.48 15.32 3.43
N ASP A 97 10.06 16.14 2.55
CA ASP A 97 11.44 16.61 2.68
C ASP A 97 12.41 15.42 2.91
N ALA A 98 12.15 14.34 2.18
CA ALA A 98 12.87 13.08 2.38
C ALA A 98 14.24 13.12 1.71
N THR A 99 15.29 12.84 2.46
CA THR A 99 16.67 12.75 1.93
C THR A 99 16.92 11.43 1.20
N HIS A 100 16.14 10.40 1.53
CA HIS A 100 16.24 9.07 0.93
C HIS A 100 14.86 8.47 0.74
N VAL A 101 14.61 7.88 -0.42
CA VAL A 101 13.41 7.10 -0.73
C VAL A 101 13.84 5.74 -1.26
N ALA A 102 13.26 4.67 -0.75
CA ALA A 102 13.48 3.31 -1.23
C ALA A 102 12.13 2.69 -1.62
N ILE A 103 11.99 2.34 -2.89
CA ILE A 103 10.77 1.71 -3.41
C ILE A 103 10.90 0.19 -3.30
N PHE A 104 9.85 -0.45 -2.83
CA PHE A 104 9.75 -1.90 -2.71
C PHE A 104 8.29 -2.35 -2.85
N ASP A 105 8.06 -3.64 -3.08
CA ASP A 105 6.72 -4.28 -3.13
C ASP A 105 5.75 -3.63 -4.13
N VAL A 106 6.18 -3.42 -5.37
CA VAL A 106 5.32 -2.92 -6.44
C VAL A 106 4.33 -4.00 -6.87
N THR A 107 3.04 -3.68 -6.81
CA THR A 107 1.98 -4.65 -7.09
C THR A 107 0.84 -4.01 -7.88
N ARG A 108 0.44 -4.65 -8.98
CA ARG A 108 -0.78 -4.33 -9.73
C ARG A 108 -1.93 -5.20 -9.25
N ARG A 109 -3.12 -4.65 -9.15
CA ARG A 109 -4.34 -5.36 -8.73
C ARG A 109 -5.48 -5.06 -9.70
N SER A 110 -6.31 -6.06 -9.97
CA SER A 110 -7.53 -5.91 -10.78
C SER A 110 -8.61 -6.85 -10.26
N ASP A 111 -9.85 -6.46 -10.39
CA ASP A 111 -11.03 -7.28 -10.16
C ASP A 111 -11.48 -8.06 -11.41
N ASP A 112 -10.78 -7.90 -12.52
CA ASP A 112 -10.97 -8.74 -13.70
C ASP A 112 -10.74 -10.23 -13.40
N THR A 113 -11.36 -11.08 -14.19
CA THR A 113 -11.22 -12.54 -14.05
C THR A 113 -9.76 -12.96 -14.11
N GLY A 114 -9.22 -13.42 -12.99
CA GLY A 114 -7.83 -13.82 -12.84
C GLY A 114 -6.90 -12.75 -12.23
N GLY A 115 -7.36 -11.51 -12.10
CA GLY A 115 -6.58 -10.44 -11.48
C GLY A 115 -5.54 -9.78 -12.40
N ALA A 116 -4.83 -8.79 -11.91
CA ALA A 116 -3.77 -8.09 -12.63
C ALA A 116 -2.48 -8.92 -12.71
N ARG A 117 -1.81 -8.84 -13.85
CA ARG A 117 -0.52 -9.50 -14.07
C ARG A 117 0.61 -8.75 -13.35
N ASN A 118 1.41 -9.50 -12.59
CA ASN A 118 2.65 -9.08 -11.99
C ASN A 118 3.77 -10.07 -12.36
N PRO A 119 5.05 -9.73 -12.20
CA PRO A 119 6.17 -10.65 -12.48
C PRO A 119 6.08 -11.98 -11.71
N ASP A 120 5.52 -11.95 -10.50
CA ASP A 120 5.38 -13.09 -9.60
C ASP A 120 3.99 -13.75 -9.62
N GLY A 121 3.10 -13.34 -10.53
CA GLY A 121 1.77 -13.96 -10.73
C GLY A 121 0.61 -12.98 -10.79
N LEU A 122 -0.61 -13.51 -10.75
CA LEU A 122 -1.84 -12.74 -10.83
C LEU A 122 -2.32 -12.29 -9.46
N ARG A 123 -2.81 -11.03 -9.37
CA ARG A 123 -3.31 -10.49 -8.11
C ARG A 123 -4.66 -9.80 -8.27
N GLY A 124 -5.60 -10.25 -7.46
CA GLY A 124 -6.90 -9.60 -7.28
C GLY A 124 -6.86 -8.48 -6.25
N PRO A 125 -8.01 -7.85 -5.98
CA PRO A 125 -8.16 -6.85 -4.93
C PRO A 125 -7.76 -7.38 -3.55
N ALA A 126 -7.28 -6.50 -2.67
CA ALA A 126 -7.10 -6.81 -1.25
C ALA A 126 -8.46 -6.67 -0.55
N THR A 127 -9.13 -7.79 -0.29
CA THR A 127 -10.50 -7.80 0.22
C THR A 127 -10.60 -7.71 1.73
N ARG A 128 -9.55 -8.02 2.48
CA ARG A 128 -9.55 -8.00 3.94
C ARG A 128 -9.00 -6.68 4.47
N VAL A 129 -9.66 -6.14 5.49
CA VAL A 129 -9.13 -4.99 6.24
C VAL A 129 -7.89 -5.42 7.02
N HIS A 130 -6.78 -4.72 6.86
CA HIS A 130 -5.51 -5.03 7.52
C HIS A 130 -4.64 -3.79 7.68
N VAL A 131 -3.64 -3.89 8.51
CA VAL A 131 -2.49 -2.99 8.54
C VAL A 131 -1.27 -3.74 8.03
N ASP A 132 -0.41 -3.09 7.26
CA ASP A 132 0.77 -3.76 6.68
C ASP A 132 1.83 -4.00 7.74
N TYR A 133 2.00 -3.06 8.66
CA TYR A 133 3.07 -3.11 9.67
C TYR A 133 2.57 -2.78 11.06
N THR A 134 3.20 -3.44 12.02
CA THR A 134 3.08 -3.14 13.46
C THR A 134 4.29 -2.33 13.93
N VAL A 135 4.24 -1.83 15.17
CA VAL A 135 5.38 -1.19 15.83
C VAL A 135 6.64 -2.08 15.82
N ALA A 136 6.47 -3.40 15.82
CA ALA A 136 7.58 -4.34 15.80
C ALA A 136 8.05 -4.69 14.37
N SER A 137 7.11 -4.94 13.45
CA SER A 137 7.46 -5.38 12.09
C SER A 137 7.89 -4.24 11.16
N GLY A 138 7.46 -3.02 11.40
CA GLY A 138 7.86 -1.85 10.60
C GLY A 138 9.37 -1.60 10.63
N PRO A 139 10.01 -1.49 11.82
CA PRO A 139 11.46 -1.38 11.91
C PRO A 139 12.22 -2.54 11.29
N GLN A 140 11.70 -3.78 11.43
CA GLN A 140 12.32 -4.94 10.79
C GLN A 140 12.27 -4.83 9.27
N ARG A 141 11.12 -4.43 8.71
CA ARG A 141 11.00 -4.24 7.25
C ARG A 141 11.93 -3.13 6.73
N ALA A 142 12.08 -2.05 7.49
CA ALA A 142 13.03 -1.00 7.14
C ALA A 142 14.48 -1.51 7.09
N LYS A 143 14.89 -2.36 8.05
CA LYS A 143 16.19 -3.02 8.01
C LYS A 143 16.35 -3.95 6.81
N ASP A 144 15.32 -4.73 6.48
CA ASP A 144 15.33 -5.65 5.34
C ASP A 144 15.52 -4.91 4.00
N VAL A 145 14.93 -3.72 3.87
CA VAL A 145 15.00 -2.90 2.65
C VAL A 145 16.29 -2.08 2.56
N LEU A 146 16.70 -1.44 3.64
CA LEU A 146 17.85 -0.54 3.68
C LEU A 146 19.17 -1.26 3.97
N GLY A 147 19.10 -2.42 4.56
CA GLY A 147 20.23 -3.08 5.24
C GLY A 147 20.42 -2.55 6.67
N GLU A 148 20.91 -3.43 7.55
CA GLU A 148 21.02 -3.13 8.98
C GLU A 148 21.91 -1.92 9.28
N ALA A 149 23.06 -1.83 8.63
CA ALA A 149 24.03 -0.74 8.86
C ALA A 149 23.46 0.64 8.46
N GLU A 150 22.75 0.74 7.35
CA GLU A 150 22.14 2.00 6.90
C GLU A 150 20.97 2.37 7.81
N TYR A 151 20.14 1.39 8.19
CA TYR A 151 19.05 1.61 9.14
C TYR A 151 19.58 2.17 10.47
N GLU A 152 20.62 1.54 11.05
CA GLU A 152 21.21 1.99 12.33
C GLU A 152 21.80 3.40 12.19
N ARG A 153 22.53 3.67 11.12
CA ARG A 153 23.07 5.00 10.82
C ARG A 153 21.98 6.08 10.81
N LEU A 154 20.84 5.79 10.17
CA LEU A 154 19.71 6.72 10.10
C LEU A 154 19.06 6.95 11.46
N ILE A 155 18.86 5.89 12.25
CA ILE A 155 18.29 6.00 13.60
C ILE A 155 19.22 6.78 14.55
N GLU A 156 20.52 6.51 14.50
CA GLU A 156 21.52 7.25 15.31
C GLU A 156 21.58 8.75 14.93
N ALA A 157 21.35 9.06 13.65
CA ALA A 157 21.23 10.43 13.18
C ALA A 157 19.90 11.12 13.55
N GLY A 158 18.98 10.41 14.22
CA GLY A 158 17.65 10.92 14.58
C GLY A 158 16.68 11.03 13.40
N ALA A 159 16.91 10.30 12.32
CA ALA A 159 16.03 10.31 11.16
C ALA A 159 14.66 9.70 11.47
N ARG A 160 13.60 10.29 10.90
CA ARG A 160 12.26 9.71 10.87
C ARG A 160 12.16 8.78 9.66
N ILE A 161 11.74 7.54 9.88
CA ILE A 161 11.47 6.58 8.80
C ILE A 161 9.96 6.48 8.62
N LEU A 162 9.49 6.71 7.41
CA LEU A 162 8.09 6.57 7.00
C LEU A 162 7.96 5.35 6.07
N GLN A 163 6.87 4.61 6.22
CA GLN A 163 6.44 3.59 5.26
C GLN A 163 5.15 4.08 4.63
N VAL A 164 5.17 4.29 3.32
CA VAL A 164 4.10 4.94 2.57
C VAL A 164 3.61 4.01 1.47
N ASN A 165 2.29 3.79 1.41
CA ASN A 165 1.64 3.14 0.28
C ASN A 165 1.21 4.20 -0.75
N VAL A 166 1.66 4.06 -1.98
CA VAL A 166 1.23 4.90 -3.09
C VAL A 166 0.25 4.12 -3.96
N TRP A 167 -1.00 4.58 -4.02
CA TRP A 167 -2.05 3.98 -4.82
C TRP A 167 -2.36 4.84 -6.04
N ARG A 168 -2.41 4.20 -7.21
CA ARG A 168 -2.76 4.84 -8.47
C ARG A 168 -3.76 3.99 -9.25
N PRO A 169 -4.87 4.56 -9.75
CA PRO A 169 -5.67 3.91 -10.79
C PRO A 169 -4.81 3.72 -12.06
N ILE A 170 -4.80 2.52 -12.62
CA ILE A 170 -4.03 2.16 -13.83
C ILE A 170 -4.92 1.80 -15.02
N SER A 171 -6.23 1.81 -14.82
CA SER A 171 -7.24 1.69 -15.87
C SER A 171 -8.19 2.89 -15.78
N GLY A 172 -8.77 3.26 -16.91
CA GLY A 172 -9.85 4.25 -16.92
C GLY A 172 -11.09 3.77 -16.14
N PRO A 173 -11.97 4.71 -15.76
CA PRO A 173 -13.25 4.38 -15.15
C PRO A 173 -14.17 3.62 -16.13
#